data_d525110774a3ec52b3a95a38db1f8a4a
#
_entry.id   d525110774a3ec52b3a95a38db1f8a4a
#
_cell.length_a   1.000
_cell.length_b   1.000
_cell.length_c   1.000
_cell.angle_alpha   90.00
_cell.angle_beta   90.00
_cell.angle_gamma   90.00
#
_symmetry.space_group_name_H-M   'P 1'
#
loop_
_entity.id
_entity.type
_entity.pdbx_description
1 polymer ?
#
loop_
_entity_poly.entity_id
_entity_poly.type
_entity_poly.pdbx_seq_one_letter_code
_entity_poly.pdbx_strand_id
1 'polypeptide(L)'
;MARTMARPRIVVADDHDKTRAAIASLLASDFDVVATAADGQAAVEAADRLHPDLVVLDISMPGLNGFEAAVLIRDLPDPPRIIFATAYHDGSIAAAAYALGAAAVVSKREMLTELAPAIRRALLFHAVCFYDDSPSLVRTVARFIGEGLAASQAAVIVATASHAASIRDQLTADGAGSRRRFEQGELLIFDADEVLNRLMVDDRLNADRFENTISPIVDKAAGTRKRLVRIYGEMVNVLWSGGRKDASLSLEILWHQLIAARKCSLLCGYSSGVCHGDGFNTICDRHSHVVSPHTASEGTV
;
A
#
# COMPACT_ATOMS: atom_id res chain seq x y z
N MET A 1 -1.20 23.39 19.07
CA MET A 1 -1.02 23.60 17.63
C MET A 1 -1.04 22.25 16.95
N ALA A 2 -2.06 21.96 16.17
CA ALA A 2 -2.16 20.71 15.40
C ALA A 2 -1.05 20.73 14.34
N ARG A 3 -0.13 19.78 14.41
CA ARG A 3 0.89 19.58 13.38
C ARG A 3 0.15 19.16 12.12
N THR A 4 0.00 20.10 11.19
CA THR A 4 -0.57 19.85 9.86
C THR A 4 0.26 18.71 9.25
N MET A 5 -0.37 17.58 8.95
CA MET A 5 0.32 16.48 8.28
C MET A 5 0.86 17.03 6.96
N ALA A 6 2.14 16.82 6.69
CA ALA A 6 2.74 17.21 5.43
C ALA A 6 1.92 16.56 4.28
N ARG A 7 1.57 17.37 3.29
CA ARG A 7 0.90 16.87 2.09
C ARG A 7 1.87 15.96 1.34
N PRO A 8 1.37 14.90 0.69
CA PRO A 8 2.22 14.06 -0.16
C PRO A 8 2.91 14.89 -1.22
N ARG A 9 4.19 14.64 -1.40
CA ARG A 9 5.08 15.40 -2.28
C ARG A 9 5.09 14.79 -3.67
N ILE A 10 4.70 15.56 -4.67
CA ILE A 10 4.51 15.08 -6.04
C ILE A 10 5.47 15.81 -6.99
N VAL A 11 6.10 15.07 -7.89
CA VAL A 11 6.76 15.63 -9.09
C VAL A 11 5.84 15.38 -10.29
N VAL A 12 5.71 16.38 -11.16
CA VAL A 12 4.91 16.30 -12.40
C VAL A 12 5.82 16.48 -13.59
N ALA A 13 5.87 15.49 -14.51
CA ALA A 13 6.67 15.54 -15.72
C ALA A 13 5.79 15.41 -16.97
N ASP A 14 5.87 16.40 -17.84
CA ASP A 14 5.15 16.49 -19.12
C ASP A 14 5.87 17.52 -19.99
N ASP A 15 6.11 17.24 -21.27
CA ASP A 15 6.83 18.13 -22.18
C ASP A 15 5.99 19.35 -22.60
N HIS A 16 4.67 19.27 -22.49
CA HIS A 16 3.75 20.35 -22.81
C HIS A 16 3.53 21.28 -21.61
N ASP A 17 4.04 22.50 -21.66
CA ASP A 17 3.94 23.50 -20.58
C ASP A 17 2.53 23.70 -20.04
N LYS A 18 1.53 23.77 -20.94
CA LYS A 18 0.12 23.97 -20.55
C LYS A 18 -0.44 22.78 -19.81
N THR A 19 -0.14 21.57 -20.25
CA THR A 19 -0.57 20.32 -19.60
C THR A 19 0.09 20.20 -18.22
N ARG A 20 1.39 20.43 -18.16
CA ARG A 20 2.17 20.39 -16.92
C ARG A 20 1.64 21.37 -15.89
N ALA A 21 1.39 22.62 -16.30
CA ALA A 21 0.82 23.65 -15.43
C ALA A 21 -0.61 23.29 -14.96
N ALA A 22 -1.43 22.72 -15.85
CA ALA A 22 -2.80 22.29 -15.51
C ALA A 22 -2.79 21.14 -14.48
N ILE A 23 -1.92 20.15 -14.67
CA ILE A 23 -1.75 19.04 -13.71
C ILE A 23 -1.29 19.59 -12.35
N ALA A 24 -0.27 20.43 -12.32
CA ALA A 24 0.23 21.02 -11.08
C ALA A 24 -0.87 21.81 -10.34
N SER A 25 -1.65 22.59 -11.07
CA SER A 25 -2.77 23.37 -10.52
C SER A 25 -3.87 22.46 -9.98
N LEU A 26 -4.23 21.38 -10.70
CA LEU A 26 -5.22 20.40 -10.28
C LEU A 26 -4.83 19.73 -8.95
N LEU A 27 -3.55 19.43 -8.79
CA LEU A 27 -3.04 18.71 -7.62
C LEU A 27 -2.79 19.60 -6.40
N ALA A 28 -2.58 20.91 -6.60
CA ALA A 28 -2.16 21.83 -5.54
C ALA A 28 -3.11 21.95 -4.34
N SER A 29 -4.39 21.60 -4.49
CA SER A 29 -5.36 21.61 -3.38
C SER A 29 -5.10 20.50 -2.36
N ASP A 30 -4.68 19.32 -2.82
CA ASP A 30 -4.58 18.11 -2.03
C ASP A 30 -3.14 17.64 -1.77
N PHE A 31 -2.22 18.00 -2.66
CA PHE A 31 -0.84 17.54 -2.67
C PHE A 31 0.13 18.71 -2.71
N ASP A 32 1.40 18.44 -2.35
CA ASP A 32 2.50 19.37 -2.48
C ASP A 32 3.28 19.06 -3.77
N VAL A 33 3.05 19.85 -4.82
CA VAL A 33 3.80 19.73 -6.08
C VAL A 33 5.16 20.37 -5.91
N VAL A 34 6.15 19.55 -5.53
CA VAL A 34 7.50 20.00 -5.16
C VAL A 34 8.39 20.35 -6.36
N ALA A 35 8.08 19.84 -7.53
CA ALA A 35 8.72 20.21 -8.79
C ALA A 35 7.86 19.84 -10.02
N THR A 36 8.17 20.52 -11.13
CA THR A 36 7.70 20.12 -12.46
C THR A 36 8.89 19.93 -13.39
N ALA A 37 8.81 18.96 -14.30
CA ALA A 37 9.88 18.61 -15.24
C ALA A 37 9.34 18.67 -16.68
N ALA A 38 10.14 19.12 -17.62
CA ALA A 38 9.75 19.24 -19.02
C ALA A 38 10.19 18.05 -19.88
N ASP A 39 10.95 17.14 -19.31
CA ASP A 39 11.45 15.91 -19.97
C ASP A 39 11.77 14.83 -18.92
N GLY A 40 12.10 13.63 -19.41
CA GLY A 40 12.38 12.51 -18.56
C GLY A 40 13.65 12.65 -17.73
N GLN A 41 14.70 13.28 -18.26
CA GLN A 41 15.95 13.51 -17.54
C GLN A 41 15.73 14.42 -16.32
N ALA A 42 15.04 15.53 -16.52
CA ALA A 42 14.68 16.46 -15.44
C ALA A 42 13.77 15.77 -14.38
N ALA A 43 12.90 14.83 -14.82
CA ALA A 43 12.07 14.05 -13.90
C ALA A 43 12.89 13.14 -13.00
N VAL A 44 13.88 12.42 -13.55
CA VAL A 44 14.81 11.56 -12.80
C VAL A 44 15.61 12.39 -11.79
N GLU A 45 16.19 13.51 -12.24
CA GLU A 45 16.98 14.40 -11.37
C GLU A 45 16.12 15.00 -10.24
N ALA A 46 14.86 15.36 -10.53
CA ALA A 46 13.95 15.85 -9.51
C ALA A 46 13.58 14.75 -8.50
N ALA A 47 13.35 13.51 -8.96
CA ALA A 47 13.05 12.37 -8.09
C ALA A 47 14.23 12.06 -7.14
N ASP A 48 15.44 11.98 -7.68
CA ASP A 48 16.66 11.71 -6.90
C ASP A 48 16.95 12.82 -5.86
N ARG A 49 16.85 14.07 -6.26
CA ARG A 49 17.17 15.20 -5.36
C ARG A 49 16.11 15.50 -4.32
N LEU A 50 14.82 15.37 -4.69
CA LEU A 50 13.71 15.83 -3.85
C LEU A 50 13.06 14.72 -3.05
N HIS A 51 13.30 13.44 -3.37
CA HIS A 51 12.66 12.27 -2.75
C HIS A 51 11.15 12.49 -2.60
N PRO A 52 10.40 12.66 -3.72
CA PRO A 52 8.95 12.80 -3.69
C PRO A 52 8.29 11.48 -3.30
N ASP A 53 7.04 11.53 -2.85
CA ASP A 53 6.26 10.33 -2.59
C ASP A 53 5.77 9.68 -3.90
N LEU A 54 5.59 10.51 -4.96
CA LEU A 54 5.06 10.05 -6.24
C LEU A 54 5.51 10.96 -7.39
N VAL A 55 5.71 10.35 -8.58
CA VAL A 55 5.94 11.04 -9.84
C VAL A 55 4.75 10.78 -10.78
N VAL A 56 4.13 11.85 -11.28
CA VAL A 56 3.22 11.80 -12.43
C VAL A 56 4.06 12.00 -13.68
N LEU A 57 4.08 11.04 -14.59
CA LEU A 57 5.04 10.95 -15.67
C LEU A 57 4.33 10.79 -17.01
N ASP A 58 4.49 11.75 -17.91
CA ASP A 58 4.04 11.56 -19.31
C ASP A 58 4.93 10.50 -19.99
N ILE A 59 4.34 9.71 -20.86
CA ILE A 59 5.06 8.69 -21.63
C ILE A 59 5.82 9.32 -22.79
N SER A 60 5.20 10.27 -23.47
CA SER A 60 5.70 10.82 -24.74
C SER A 60 6.47 12.13 -24.50
N MET A 61 7.71 12.04 -24.08
CA MET A 61 8.59 13.18 -23.88
C MET A 61 9.83 13.10 -24.79
N PRO A 62 10.39 14.24 -25.24
CA PRO A 62 11.61 14.26 -26.05
C PRO A 62 12.84 13.82 -25.23
N GLY A 63 13.83 13.25 -25.92
CA GLY A 63 15.05 12.74 -25.29
C GLY A 63 14.77 11.46 -24.53
N LEU A 64 14.81 11.52 -23.21
CA LEU A 64 14.45 10.40 -22.33
C LEU A 64 12.91 10.35 -22.20
N ASN A 65 12.29 9.34 -22.78
CA ASN A 65 10.83 9.16 -22.69
C ASN A 65 10.40 8.69 -21.30
N GLY A 66 9.07 8.69 -21.02
CA GLY A 66 8.56 8.34 -19.70
C GLY A 66 8.85 6.92 -19.27
N PHE A 67 8.87 5.94 -20.16
CA PHE A 67 9.22 4.57 -19.81
C PHE A 67 10.70 4.41 -19.43
N GLU A 68 11.59 5.06 -20.19
CA GLU A 68 13.02 5.08 -19.89
C GLU A 68 13.29 5.81 -18.57
N ALA A 69 12.64 6.94 -18.32
CA ALA A 69 12.71 7.66 -17.06
C ALA A 69 12.22 6.80 -15.89
N ALA A 70 11.12 6.07 -16.06
CA ALA A 70 10.60 5.17 -15.03
C ALA A 70 11.57 4.07 -14.63
N VAL A 71 12.32 3.50 -15.59
CA VAL A 71 13.37 2.52 -15.29
C VAL A 71 14.44 3.15 -14.38
N LEU A 72 14.94 4.33 -14.71
CA LEU A 72 15.95 5.02 -13.92
C LEU A 72 15.43 5.44 -12.54
N ILE A 73 14.19 5.94 -12.46
CA ILE A 73 13.55 6.31 -11.19
C ILE A 73 13.40 5.09 -10.28
N ARG A 74 13.04 3.93 -10.82
CA ARG A 74 12.88 2.69 -10.05
C ARG A 74 14.20 2.20 -9.45
N ASP A 75 15.32 2.49 -10.10
CA ASP A 75 16.64 2.07 -9.64
C ASP A 75 17.25 3.02 -8.57
N LEU A 76 16.54 4.10 -8.18
CA LEU A 76 16.93 4.97 -7.06
C LEU A 76 16.89 4.22 -5.72
N PRO A 77 17.67 4.64 -4.72
CA PRO A 77 17.69 3.99 -3.41
C PRO A 77 16.33 4.01 -2.67
N ASP A 78 15.53 5.06 -2.88
CA ASP A 78 14.18 5.22 -2.32
C ASP A 78 13.23 5.67 -3.45
N PRO A 79 12.80 4.74 -4.30
CA PRO A 79 12.06 5.08 -5.51
C PRO A 79 10.64 5.55 -5.19
N PRO A 80 10.23 6.72 -5.71
CA PRO A 80 8.85 7.18 -5.61
C PRO A 80 7.89 6.29 -6.39
N ARG A 81 6.61 6.37 -6.05
CA ARG A 81 5.55 5.77 -6.86
C ARG A 81 5.46 6.45 -8.22
N ILE A 82 5.13 5.70 -9.26
CA ILE A 82 4.98 6.25 -10.61
C ILE A 82 3.54 6.07 -11.07
N ILE A 83 2.94 7.15 -11.53
CA ILE A 83 1.68 7.14 -12.30
C ILE A 83 1.98 7.68 -13.68
N PHE A 84 1.67 6.92 -14.72
CA PHE A 84 1.75 7.44 -16.08
C PHE A 84 0.49 8.23 -16.43
N ALA A 85 0.69 9.43 -16.98
CA ALA A 85 -0.35 10.23 -17.64
C ALA A 85 -0.14 10.14 -19.15
N THR A 86 -1.08 9.59 -19.90
CA THR A 86 -0.89 9.34 -21.34
C THR A 86 -2.05 9.88 -22.18
N ALA A 87 -1.75 10.39 -23.38
CA ALA A 87 -2.76 10.74 -24.36
C ALA A 87 -3.34 9.51 -25.09
N TYR A 88 -2.67 8.35 -24.99
CA TYR A 88 -3.02 7.15 -25.74
C TYR A 88 -3.79 6.16 -24.86
N HIS A 89 -4.92 5.68 -25.37
CA HIS A 89 -5.74 4.64 -24.74
C HIS A 89 -5.50 3.31 -25.46
N ASP A 90 -4.30 2.75 -25.28
CA ASP A 90 -3.96 1.43 -25.82
C ASP A 90 -3.63 0.47 -24.67
N GLY A 91 -4.28 -0.70 -24.66
CA GLY A 91 -4.04 -1.74 -23.65
C GLY A 91 -2.60 -2.23 -23.60
N SER A 92 -1.85 -2.15 -24.72
CA SER A 92 -0.44 -2.52 -24.78
C SER A 92 0.43 -1.53 -24.00
N ILE A 93 0.11 -0.24 -24.05
CA ILE A 93 0.80 0.81 -23.28
C ILE A 93 0.56 0.64 -21.78
N ALA A 94 -0.69 0.36 -21.39
CA ALA A 94 -1.00 0.10 -19.99
C ALA A 94 -0.27 -1.16 -19.47
N ALA A 95 -0.25 -2.24 -20.25
CA ALA A 95 0.48 -3.46 -19.88
C ALA A 95 1.99 -3.20 -19.71
N ALA A 96 2.60 -2.43 -20.63
CA ALA A 96 4.01 -2.05 -20.53
C ALA A 96 4.29 -1.19 -19.28
N ALA A 97 3.41 -0.23 -18.97
CA ALA A 97 3.52 0.61 -17.79
C ALA A 97 3.45 -0.21 -16.49
N TYR A 98 2.49 -1.13 -16.39
CA TYR A 98 2.38 -2.01 -15.20
C TYR A 98 3.57 -2.98 -15.09
N ALA A 99 4.11 -3.48 -16.20
CA ALA A 99 5.33 -4.30 -16.19
C ALA A 99 6.56 -3.53 -15.66
N LEU A 100 6.57 -2.21 -15.79
CA LEU A 100 7.58 -1.32 -15.21
C LEU A 100 7.28 -0.92 -13.76
N GLY A 101 6.21 -1.46 -13.14
CA GLY A 101 5.87 -1.17 -11.76
C GLY A 101 5.04 0.11 -11.56
N ALA A 102 4.35 0.60 -12.60
CA ALA A 102 3.43 1.71 -12.45
C ALA A 102 2.34 1.41 -11.43
N ALA A 103 2.06 2.37 -10.56
CA ALA A 103 0.95 2.27 -9.62
C ALA A 103 -0.41 2.53 -10.29
N ALA A 104 -0.42 3.30 -11.38
CA ALA A 104 -1.60 3.50 -12.23
C ALA A 104 -1.20 4.07 -13.59
N VAL A 105 -2.12 3.95 -14.55
CA VAL A 105 -2.08 4.65 -15.84
C VAL A 105 -3.35 5.46 -15.96
N VAL A 106 -3.23 6.77 -16.18
CA VAL A 106 -4.36 7.70 -16.29
C VAL A 106 -4.37 8.34 -17.67
N SER A 107 -5.51 8.31 -18.34
CA SER A 107 -5.68 9.02 -19.61
C SER A 107 -5.67 10.53 -19.38
N LYS A 108 -4.93 11.27 -20.21
CA LYS A 108 -4.95 12.75 -20.18
C LYS A 108 -6.35 13.32 -20.41
N ARG A 109 -7.27 12.56 -21.03
CA ARG A 109 -8.67 12.97 -21.22
C ARG A 109 -9.49 12.90 -19.93
N GLU A 110 -9.14 11.97 -19.04
CA GLU A 110 -9.86 11.71 -17.77
C GLU A 110 -9.12 12.29 -16.57
N MET A 111 -8.06 13.05 -16.80
CA MET A 111 -7.14 13.51 -15.77
C MET A 111 -7.84 14.32 -14.67
N LEU A 112 -8.82 15.16 -15.04
CA LEU A 112 -9.54 16.01 -14.07
C LEU A 112 -10.33 15.19 -13.04
N THR A 113 -10.80 14.01 -13.41
CA THR A 113 -11.61 13.15 -12.55
C THR A 113 -10.82 12.01 -11.94
N GLU A 114 -9.82 11.49 -12.66
CA GLU A 114 -9.15 10.24 -12.29
C GLU A 114 -7.77 10.41 -11.64
N LEU A 115 -7.04 11.51 -11.92
CA LEU A 115 -5.65 11.63 -11.47
C LEU A 115 -5.53 11.74 -9.96
N ALA A 116 -6.26 12.63 -9.29
CA ALA A 116 -6.19 12.78 -7.85
C ALA A 116 -6.66 11.53 -7.09
N PRO A 117 -7.75 10.84 -7.48
CA PRO A 117 -8.09 9.51 -6.97
C PRO A 117 -6.99 8.46 -7.18
N ALA A 118 -6.38 8.41 -8.37
CA ALA A 118 -5.30 7.47 -8.65
C ALA A 118 -4.07 7.70 -7.76
N ILE A 119 -3.67 8.97 -7.57
CA ILE A 119 -2.59 9.34 -6.65
C ILE A 119 -2.90 8.92 -5.22
N ARG A 120 -4.12 9.20 -4.74
CA ARG A 120 -4.52 8.77 -3.39
C ARG A 120 -4.42 7.25 -3.24
N ARG A 121 -4.91 6.48 -4.23
CA ARG A 121 -4.79 5.01 -4.22
C ARG A 121 -3.33 4.55 -4.26
N ALA A 122 -2.51 5.16 -5.11
CA ALA A 122 -1.09 4.82 -5.24
C ALA A 122 -0.29 5.08 -3.96
N LEU A 123 -0.65 6.10 -3.19
CA LEU A 123 0.00 6.47 -1.93
C LEU A 123 -0.55 5.68 -0.72
N LEU A 124 -1.61 4.90 -0.92
CA LEU A 124 -2.07 3.97 0.10
C LEU A 124 -1.09 2.78 0.19
N PHE A 125 -0.63 2.50 1.39
CA PHE A 125 0.13 1.29 1.61
C PHE A 125 -0.82 0.12 1.86
N HIS A 126 -1.20 -0.57 0.77
CA HIS A 126 -1.93 -1.82 0.78
C HIS A 126 -1.06 -2.88 0.12
N ALA A 127 -0.29 -3.60 0.92
CA ALA A 127 0.68 -4.58 0.45
C ALA A 127 0.15 -6.00 0.61
N VAL A 128 0.62 -6.90 -0.23
CA VAL A 128 0.44 -8.34 -0.06
C VAL A 128 1.77 -9.03 0.18
N CYS A 129 1.78 -9.99 1.10
CA CYS A 129 2.88 -10.92 1.33
C CYS A 129 2.41 -12.33 0.98
N PHE A 130 3.06 -12.97 0.01
CA PHE A 130 2.89 -14.39 -0.25
C PHE A 130 3.95 -15.16 0.53
N TYR A 131 3.56 -16.17 1.30
CA TYR A 131 4.46 -16.93 2.13
C TYR A 131 4.34 -18.45 1.91
N ASP A 132 5.46 -19.14 1.97
CA ASP A 132 5.54 -20.60 1.84
C ASP A 132 5.51 -21.29 3.20
N ASP A 133 6.00 -20.62 4.24
CA ASP A 133 6.08 -21.13 5.61
C ASP A 133 5.73 -20.06 6.65
N SER A 134 5.25 -20.53 7.81
CA SER A 134 4.90 -19.67 8.93
C SER A 134 6.08 -18.85 9.49
N PRO A 135 7.31 -19.38 9.62
CA PRO A 135 8.43 -18.59 10.09
C PRO A 135 8.77 -17.39 9.21
N SER A 136 8.71 -17.51 7.88
CA SER A 136 8.97 -16.40 6.95
C SER A 136 7.89 -15.31 7.05
N LEU A 137 6.62 -15.73 7.15
CA LEU A 137 5.51 -14.82 7.42
C LEU A 137 5.72 -14.05 8.73
N VAL A 138 5.99 -14.77 9.82
CA VAL A 138 6.17 -14.19 11.16
C VAL A 138 7.26 -13.13 11.16
N ARG A 139 8.42 -13.41 10.57
CA ARG A 139 9.52 -12.43 10.44
C ARG A 139 9.09 -11.19 9.63
N THR A 140 8.40 -11.40 8.51
CA THR A 140 7.95 -10.30 7.63
C THR A 140 6.94 -9.40 8.35
N VAL A 141 5.96 -9.99 9.02
CA VAL A 141 4.94 -9.26 9.76
C VAL A 141 5.53 -8.56 10.98
N ALA A 142 6.38 -9.25 11.76
CA ALA A 142 7.04 -8.67 12.94
C ALA A 142 7.89 -7.46 12.55
N ARG A 143 8.63 -7.53 11.44
CA ARG A 143 9.39 -6.38 10.92
C ARG A 143 8.45 -5.24 10.53
N PHE A 144 7.43 -5.48 9.71
CA PHE A 144 6.46 -4.47 9.28
C PHE A 144 5.81 -3.76 10.47
N ILE A 145 5.36 -4.50 11.46
CA ILE A 145 4.74 -3.96 12.67
C ILE A 145 5.77 -3.27 13.56
N GLY A 146 6.95 -3.88 13.77
CA GLY A 146 8.02 -3.37 14.62
C GLY A 146 8.55 -2.02 14.15
N GLU A 147 8.79 -1.84 12.86
CA GLU A 147 9.18 -0.56 12.26
C GLU A 147 8.13 0.54 12.54
N GLY A 148 6.83 0.22 12.40
CA GLY A 148 5.76 1.17 12.71
C GLY A 148 5.77 1.57 14.18
N LEU A 149 5.88 0.60 15.07
CA LEU A 149 5.95 0.85 16.52
C LEU A 149 7.20 1.67 16.89
N ALA A 150 8.34 1.44 16.24
CA ALA A 150 9.56 2.25 16.43
C ALA A 150 9.36 3.70 15.97
N ALA A 151 8.59 3.90 14.89
CA ALA A 151 8.21 5.23 14.39
C ALA A 151 7.04 5.88 15.15
N SER A 152 6.69 5.38 16.35
CA SER A 152 5.57 5.87 17.19
C SER A 152 4.19 5.74 16.54
N GLN A 153 4.04 4.84 15.57
CA GLN A 153 2.75 4.45 15.01
C GLN A 153 2.06 3.43 15.92
N ALA A 154 0.78 3.21 15.74
CA ALA A 154 0.07 2.11 16.39
C ALA A 154 -0.02 0.90 15.45
N ALA A 155 -0.37 -0.25 16.00
CA ALA A 155 -0.46 -1.48 15.24
C ALA A 155 -1.71 -2.31 15.60
N VAL A 156 -2.29 -2.94 14.57
CA VAL A 156 -3.39 -3.91 14.71
C VAL A 156 -2.99 -5.16 13.94
N ILE A 157 -3.11 -6.30 14.59
CA ILE A 157 -2.84 -7.61 13.99
C ILE A 157 -4.15 -8.41 14.06
N VAL A 158 -4.62 -8.85 12.89
CA VAL A 158 -5.77 -9.77 12.77
C VAL A 158 -5.26 -11.04 12.08
N ALA A 159 -4.91 -12.04 12.86
CA ALA A 159 -4.24 -13.26 12.39
C ALA A 159 -4.88 -14.50 13.00
N THR A 160 -4.61 -15.68 12.43
CA THR A 160 -4.97 -16.95 13.07
C THR A 160 -4.30 -17.07 14.43
N ALA A 161 -4.90 -17.80 15.37
CA ALA A 161 -4.39 -17.92 16.75
C ALA A 161 -2.92 -18.32 16.80
N SER A 162 -2.48 -19.24 15.92
CA SER A 162 -1.09 -19.70 15.85
C SER A 162 -0.13 -18.60 15.37
N HIS A 163 -0.49 -17.88 14.30
CA HIS A 163 0.34 -16.80 13.80
C HIS A 163 0.34 -15.59 14.73
N ALA A 164 -0.80 -15.26 15.33
CA ALA A 164 -0.90 -14.20 16.33
C ALA A 164 0.05 -14.41 17.52
N ALA A 165 0.10 -15.66 18.03
CA ALA A 165 1.03 -16.02 19.10
C ALA A 165 2.49 -15.89 18.66
N SER A 166 2.87 -16.48 17.51
CA SER A 166 4.23 -16.44 16.98
C SER A 166 4.70 -15.02 16.65
N ILE A 167 3.84 -14.19 16.07
CA ILE A 167 4.17 -12.78 15.77
C ILE A 167 4.37 -11.99 17.06
N ARG A 168 3.53 -12.19 18.10
CA ARG A 168 3.69 -11.55 19.39
C ARG A 168 5.01 -11.92 20.05
N ASP A 169 5.37 -13.21 20.02
CA ASP A 169 6.60 -13.70 20.60
C ASP A 169 7.83 -13.12 19.87
N GLN A 170 7.80 -13.06 18.53
CA GLN A 170 8.84 -12.43 17.74
C GLN A 170 8.97 -10.93 18.04
N LEU A 171 7.85 -10.18 18.08
CA LEU A 171 7.86 -8.76 18.43
C LEU A 171 8.41 -8.52 19.84
N THR A 172 8.17 -9.44 20.76
CA THR A 172 8.70 -9.35 22.12
C THR A 172 10.19 -9.60 22.13
N ALA A 173 10.68 -10.61 21.40
CA ALA A 173 12.10 -10.90 21.25
C ALA A 173 12.86 -9.73 20.61
N ASP A 174 12.25 -9.07 19.62
CA ASP A 174 12.81 -7.89 18.93
C ASP A 174 12.71 -6.59 19.76
N GLY A 175 12.15 -6.65 20.98
CA GLY A 175 11.96 -5.49 21.85
C GLY A 175 10.84 -4.53 21.44
N ALA A 176 10.13 -4.82 20.34
CA ALA A 176 9.03 -4.00 19.84
C ALA A 176 7.69 -4.29 20.56
N GLY A 177 7.46 -5.54 21.00
CA GLY A 177 6.23 -6.04 21.63
C GLY A 177 6.23 -5.89 23.14
N SER A 178 6.52 -4.71 23.70
CA SER A 178 6.53 -4.54 25.15
C SER A 178 5.12 -4.62 25.75
N ARG A 179 4.99 -5.19 26.96
CA ARG A 179 3.74 -5.23 27.74
C ARG A 179 3.07 -3.85 27.82
N ARG A 180 3.87 -2.81 28.00
CA ARG A 180 3.41 -1.41 28.04
C ARG A 180 2.62 -1.02 26.79
N ARG A 181 3.06 -1.42 25.58
CA ARG A 181 2.38 -1.08 24.32
C ARG A 181 1.01 -1.74 24.22
N PHE A 182 0.87 -2.98 24.72
CA PHE A 182 -0.43 -3.66 24.83
C PHE A 182 -1.36 -2.93 25.81
N GLU A 183 -0.86 -2.60 27.00
CA GLU A 183 -1.64 -1.89 28.02
C GLU A 183 -2.08 -0.48 27.58
N GLN A 184 -1.25 0.18 26.79
CA GLN A 184 -1.55 1.52 26.23
C GLN A 184 -2.40 1.48 24.95
N GLY A 185 -2.77 0.30 24.47
CA GLY A 185 -3.54 0.13 23.23
C GLY A 185 -2.79 0.53 21.95
N GLU A 186 -1.45 0.59 22.00
CA GLU A 186 -0.60 0.86 20.84
C GLU A 186 -0.42 -0.36 19.95
N LEU A 187 -0.57 -1.56 20.49
CA LEU A 187 -0.54 -2.83 19.79
C LEU A 187 -1.77 -3.64 20.20
N LEU A 188 -2.63 -3.91 19.22
CA LEU A 188 -3.85 -4.71 19.40
C LEU A 188 -3.73 -5.98 18.55
N ILE A 189 -4.08 -7.12 19.13
CA ILE A 189 -4.05 -8.43 18.44
C ILE A 189 -5.43 -9.07 18.56
N PHE A 190 -5.96 -9.55 17.44
CA PHE A 190 -7.26 -10.20 17.33
C PHE A 190 -7.12 -11.51 16.57
N ASP A 191 -7.96 -12.48 16.95
CA ASP A 191 -8.09 -13.73 16.21
C ASP A 191 -8.89 -13.52 14.91
N ALA A 192 -8.35 -14.02 13.78
CA ALA A 192 -8.94 -13.82 12.47
C ALA A 192 -10.29 -14.54 12.31
N ASP A 193 -10.44 -15.74 12.87
CA ASP A 193 -11.70 -16.50 12.80
C ASP A 193 -12.79 -15.83 13.64
N GLU A 194 -12.45 -15.36 14.84
CA GLU A 194 -13.39 -14.62 15.68
C GLU A 194 -13.87 -13.33 15.00
N VAL A 195 -12.95 -12.58 14.38
CA VAL A 195 -13.30 -11.37 13.65
C VAL A 195 -14.18 -11.72 12.44
N LEU A 196 -13.79 -12.70 11.62
CA LEU A 196 -14.57 -13.13 10.46
C LEU A 196 -15.99 -13.54 10.84
N ASN A 197 -16.17 -14.29 11.93
CA ASN A 197 -17.48 -14.69 12.41
C ASN A 197 -18.41 -13.50 12.71
N ARG A 198 -17.85 -12.35 13.07
CA ARG A 198 -18.62 -11.11 13.28
C ARG A 198 -18.96 -10.40 11.97
N LEU A 199 -18.13 -10.59 10.94
CA LEU A 199 -18.29 -9.92 9.64
C LEU A 199 -19.24 -10.67 8.70
N MET A 200 -19.36 -11.99 8.86
CA MET A 200 -20.13 -12.84 7.96
C MET A 200 -21.61 -12.88 8.34
N VAL A 201 -22.47 -12.96 7.33
CA VAL A 201 -23.92 -13.22 7.41
C VAL A 201 -24.26 -14.18 6.27
N ASP A 202 -24.84 -15.33 6.57
CA ASP A 202 -25.23 -16.34 5.58
C ASP A 202 -24.12 -16.62 4.56
N ASP A 203 -22.90 -16.88 5.06
CA ASP A 203 -21.66 -17.11 4.29
C ASP A 203 -21.22 -15.95 3.38
N ARG A 204 -21.80 -14.77 3.53
CA ARG A 204 -21.44 -13.58 2.80
C ARG A 204 -20.84 -12.53 3.72
N LEU A 205 -19.83 -11.81 3.20
CA LEU A 205 -19.25 -10.68 3.89
C LEU A 205 -20.25 -9.51 3.92
N ASN A 206 -20.45 -8.92 5.09
CA ASN A 206 -21.36 -7.80 5.30
C ASN A 206 -20.54 -6.51 5.54
N ALA A 207 -20.70 -5.52 4.65
CA ALA A 207 -19.95 -4.28 4.69
C ALA A 207 -20.24 -3.43 5.94
N ASP A 208 -21.49 -3.37 6.38
CA ASP A 208 -21.87 -2.61 7.59
C ASP A 208 -21.25 -3.24 8.84
N ARG A 209 -21.24 -4.58 8.92
CA ARG A 209 -20.56 -5.29 10.01
C ARG A 209 -19.05 -5.07 9.98
N PHE A 210 -18.44 -5.03 8.79
CA PHE A 210 -17.02 -4.70 8.66
C PHE A 210 -16.76 -3.29 9.21
N GLU A 211 -17.49 -2.28 8.75
CA GLU A 211 -17.33 -0.90 9.22
C GLU A 211 -17.53 -0.81 10.73
N ASN A 212 -18.59 -1.41 11.27
CA ASN A 212 -18.92 -1.36 12.69
C ASN A 212 -17.97 -2.20 13.59
N THR A 213 -17.18 -3.12 13.02
CA THR A 213 -16.24 -3.96 13.76
C THR A 213 -14.82 -3.44 13.64
N ILE A 214 -14.34 -3.21 12.41
CA ILE A 214 -12.93 -2.91 12.15
C ILE A 214 -12.62 -1.43 12.40
N SER A 215 -13.52 -0.53 12.01
CA SER A 215 -13.28 0.90 12.16
C SER A 215 -13.07 1.33 13.62
N PRO A 216 -13.87 0.87 14.59
CA PRO A 216 -13.61 1.17 16.02
C PRO A 216 -12.29 0.60 16.52
N ILE A 217 -11.84 -0.55 16.00
CA ILE A 217 -10.54 -1.13 16.36
C ILE A 217 -9.40 -0.22 15.90
N VAL A 218 -9.46 0.22 14.64
CA VAL A 218 -8.45 1.13 14.06
C VAL A 218 -8.46 2.48 14.76
N ASP A 219 -9.64 3.05 15.01
CA ASP A 219 -9.80 4.32 15.71
C ASP A 219 -9.28 4.25 17.16
N LYS A 220 -9.52 3.12 17.85
CA LYS A 220 -8.98 2.85 19.18
C LYS A 220 -7.45 2.79 19.18
N ALA A 221 -6.85 2.08 18.20
CA ALA A 221 -5.39 2.00 18.06
C ALA A 221 -4.79 3.37 17.75
N ALA A 222 -5.39 4.14 16.83
CA ALA A 222 -4.95 5.50 16.51
C ALA A 222 -4.96 6.43 17.74
N GLY A 223 -5.93 6.22 18.63
CA GLY A 223 -6.10 6.96 19.88
C GLY A 223 -6.38 8.45 19.66
N THR A 224 -6.37 9.22 20.73
CA THR A 224 -6.66 10.67 20.71
C THR A 224 -5.63 11.47 19.90
N ARG A 225 -4.41 10.94 19.75
CA ARG A 225 -3.33 11.57 18.95
C ARG A 225 -3.44 11.31 17.45
N LYS A 226 -4.45 10.54 17.02
CA LYS A 226 -4.66 10.14 15.62
C LYS A 226 -3.38 9.62 14.94
N ARG A 227 -2.67 8.72 15.63
CA ARG A 227 -1.46 8.07 15.10
C ARG A 227 -1.77 7.33 13.80
N LEU A 228 -0.77 7.19 12.94
CA LEU A 228 -0.82 6.22 11.86
C LEU A 228 -0.96 4.81 12.44
N VAL A 229 -1.72 3.95 11.78
CA VAL A 229 -1.94 2.58 12.21
C VAL A 229 -1.40 1.62 11.16
N ARG A 230 -0.49 0.73 11.55
CA ARG A 230 -0.10 -0.40 10.71
C ARG A 230 -1.00 -1.59 11.01
N ILE A 231 -1.56 -2.18 9.99
CA ILE A 231 -2.49 -3.29 10.10
C ILE A 231 -1.88 -4.51 9.39
N TYR A 232 -1.85 -5.65 10.05
CA TYR A 232 -1.68 -6.94 9.40
C TYR A 232 -3.01 -7.69 9.38
N GLY A 233 -3.43 -8.17 8.20
CA GLY A 233 -4.67 -8.90 7.99
C GLY A 233 -4.46 -10.26 7.34
N GLU A 234 -4.83 -11.35 8.03
CA GLU A 234 -4.78 -12.71 7.51
C GLU A 234 -6.17 -13.26 7.14
N MET A 235 -7.23 -12.53 7.46
CA MET A 235 -8.62 -12.94 7.18
C MET A 235 -8.86 -13.25 5.71
N VAL A 236 -8.17 -12.54 4.81
CA VAL A 236 -8.25 -12.75 3.36
C VAL A 236 -7.75 -14.14 2.96
N ASN A 237 -6.66 -14.62 3.59
CA ASN A 237 -6.15 -15.96 3.38
C ASN A 237 -7.06 -17.04 3.99
N VAL A 238 -7.64 -16.80 5.16
CA VAL A 238 -8.59 -17.71 5.79
C VAL A 238 -9.80 -17.93 4.88
N LEU A 239 -10.35 -16.87 4.31
CA LEU A 239 -11.45 -16.97 3.33
C LEU A 239 -11.02 -17.66 2.05
N TRP A 240 -9.87 -17.31 1.50
CA TRP A 240 -9.36 -17.87 0.24
C TRP A 240 -9.06 -19.36 0.37
N SER A 241 -8.36 -19.79 1.42
CA SER A 241 -8.04 -21.18 1.71
C SER A 241 -9.28 -22.02 2.03
N GLY A 242 -10.29 -21.39 2.62
CA GLY A 242 -11.61 -21.99 2.86
C GLY A 242 -12.52 -22.06 1.63
N GLY A 243 -12.02 -21.75 0.42
CA GLY A 243 -12.77 -21.78 -0.84
C GLY A 243 -13.72 -20.58 -1.06
N ARG A 244 -13.78 -19.63 -0.12
CA ARG A 244 -14.63 -18.42 -0.16
C ARG A 244 -13.94 -17.27 -0.88
N LYS A 245 -13.49 -17.49 -2.13
CA LYS A 245 -12.69 -16.53 -2.91
C LYS A 245 -13.39 -15.19 -3.12
N ASP A 246 -14.68 -15.20 -3.44
CA ASP A 246 -15.47 -13.98 -3.65
C ASP A 246 -15.56 -13.13 -2.37
N ALA A 247 -15.69 -13.78 -1.21
CA ALA A 247 -15.70 -13.10 0.07
C ALA A 247 -14.30 -12.51 0.40
N SER A 248 -13.22 -13.23 0.07
CA SER A 248 -11.85 -12.72 0.20
C SER A 248 -11.64 -11.47 -0.65
N LEU A 249 -12.02 -11.50 -1.92
CA LEU A 249 -11.91 -10.35 -2.83
C LEU A 249 -12.81 -9.17 -2.40
N SER A 250 -13.98 -9.45 -1.84
CA SER A 250 -14.86 -8.42 -1.27
C SER A 250 -14.23 -7.79 -0.03
N LEU A 251 -13.55 -8.58 0.80
CA LEU A 251 -12.83 -8.07 1.98
C LEU A 251 -11.66 -7.16 1.59
N GLU A 252 -10.94 -7.47 0.50
CA GLU A 252 -9.89 -6.59 -0.04
C GLU A 252 -10.45 -5.22 -0.46
N ILE A 253 -11.65 -5.17 -1.04
CA ILE A 253 -12.32 -3.92 -1.38
C ILE A 253 -12.64 -3.10 -0.12
N LEU A 254 -13.16 -3.74 0.92
CA LEU A 254 -13.48 -3.07 2.19
C LEU A 254 -12.22 -2.56 2.90
N TRP A 255 -11.15 -3.35 2.89
CA TRP A 255 -9.85 -2.90 3.39
C TRP A 255 -9.34 -1.67 2.65
N HIS A 256 -9.42 -1.69 1.31
CA HIS A 256 -9.01 -0.55 0.49
C HIS A 256 -9.81 0.72 0.83
N GLN A 257 -11.13 0.60 1.00
CA GLN A 257 -11.99 1.71 1.42
C GLN A 257 -11.62 2.24 2.80
N LEU A 258 -11.36 1.35 3.76
CA LEU A 258 -10.93 1.73 5.11
C LEU A 258 -9.61 2.51 5.09
N ILE A 259 -8.61 2.02 4.34
CA ILE A 259 -7.29 2.66 4.22
C ILE A 259 -7.43 4.05 3.57
N ALA A 260 -8.28 4.17 2.56
CA ALA A 260 -8.56 5.45 1.90
C ALA A 260 -9.23 6.48 2.84
N ALA A 261 -10.07 6.00 3.75
CA ALA A 261 -10.79 6.86 4.70
C ALA A 261 -9.98 7.18 5.95
N ARG A 262 -9.03 6.32 6.32
CA ARG A 262 -8.25 6.41 7.56
C ARG A 262 -6.76 6.38 7.26
N LYS A 263 -5.97 7.03 8.13
CA LYS A 263 -4.50 7.03 8.02
C LYS A 263 -3.95 5.69 8.52
N CYS A 264 -3.97 4.67 7.67
CA CYS A 264 -3.42 3.37 7.99
C CYS A 264 -2.71 2.73 6.79
N SER A 265 -1.81 1.81 7.10
CA SER A 265 -1.10 0.96 6.15
C SER A 265 -1.51 -0.48 6.41
N LEU A 266 -1.77 -1.26 5.38
CA LEU A 266 -2.20 -2.64 5.48
C LEU A 266 -1.22 -3.58 4.78
N LEU A 267 -0.90 -4.68 5.44
CA LEU A 267 -0.22 -5.84 4.88
C LEU A 267 -1.17 -7.03 4.95
N CYS A 268 -1.55 -7.57 3.79
CA CYS A 268 -2.33 -8.80 3.67
C CYS A 268 -1.40 -10.01 3.50
N GLY A 269 -1.64 -11.10 4.23
CA GLY A 269 -0.88 -12.35 4.09
C GLY A 269 -1.67 -13.38 3.32
N TYR A 270 -1.05 -14.03 2.31
CA TYR A 270 -1.59 -15.17 1.59
C TYR A 270 -0.56 -16.30 1.53
N SER A 271 -1.00 -17.53 1.76
CA SER A 271 -0.17 -18.71 1.54
C SER A 271 0.05 -18.95 0.04
N SER A 272 1.30 -19.11 -0.38
CA SER A 272 1.66 -19.39 -1.78
C SER A 272 1.03 -20.70 -2.27
N GLY A 273 0.83 -21.67 -1.38
CA GLY A 273 0.25 -22.97 -1.71
C GLY A 273 -1.19 -22.92 -2.19
N VAL A 274 -1.92 -21.83 -1.95
CA VAL A 274 -3.33 -21.68 -2.35
C VAL A 274 -3.56 -20.61 -3.43
N CYS A 275 -2.51 -19.83 -3.76
CA CYS A 275 -2.58 -18.74 -4.72
C CYS A 275 -1.74 -19.06 -5.96
N HIS A 276 -2.35 -19.71 -6.97
CA HIS A 276 -1.71 -20.05 -8.23
C HIS A 276 -2.49 -19.49 -9.43
N GLY A 277 -1.78 -19.27 -10.54
CA GLY A 277 -2.38 -18.86 -11.82
C GLY A 277 -3.12 -17.52 -11.72
N ASP A 278 -4.34 -17.47 -12.28
CA ASP A 278 -5.15 -16.24 -12.34
C ASP A 278 -5.49 -15.67 -10.96
N GLY A 279 -5.54 -16.51 -9.92
CA GLY A 279 -5.78 -16.07 -8.54
C GLY A 279 -4.66 -15.20 -8.00
N PHE A 280 -3.40 -15.52 -8.30
CA PHE A 280 -2.23 -14.72 -7.94
C PHE A 280 -2.30 -13.33 -8.56
N ASN A 281 -2.53 -13.25 -9.88
CA ASN A 281 -2.65 -11.98 -10.59
C ASN A 281 -3.79 -11.12 -10.03
N THR A 282 -4.97 -11.74 -9.82
CA THR A 282 -6.14 -11.05 -9.26
C THR A 282 -5.87 -10.42 -7.88
N ILE A 283 -5.07 -11.08 -7.04
CA ILE A 283 -4.68 -10.54 -5.73
C ILE A 283 -3.65 -9.43 -5.92
N CYS A 284 -2.61 -9.64 -6.74
CA CYS A 284 -1.59 -8.62 -7.00
C CYS A 284 -2.20 -7.31 -7.52
N ASP A 285 -3.17 -7.38 -8.44
CA ASP A 285 -3.83 -6.21 -9.04
C ASP A 285 -4.60 -5.33 -8.03
N ARG A 286 -4.92 -5.88 -6.85
CA ARG A 286 -5.62 -5.17 -5.78
C ARG A 286 -4.69 -4.51 -4.78
N HIS A 287 -3.40 -4.81 -4.83
CA HIS A 287 -2.41 -4.34 -3.87
C HIS A 287 -1.44 -3.34 -4.50
N SER A 288 -1.04 -2.37 -3.73
CA SER A 288 -0.06 -1.37 -4.17
C SER A 288 1.37 -1.92 -4.19
N HIS A 289 1.63 -2.99 -3.42
CA HIS A 289 2.96 -3.61 -3.27
C HIS A 289 2.85 -5.11 -3.11
N VAL A 290 3.82 -5.83 -3.65
CA VAL A 290 4.07 -7.24 -3.32
C VAL A 290 5.34 -7.29 -2.47
N VAL A 291 5.20 -7.74 -1.22
CA VAL A 291 6.33 -7.91 -0.30
C VAL A 291 6.81 -9.34 -0.41
N SER A 292 8.02 -9.54 -0.91
CA SER A 292 8.65 -10.87 -0.89
C SER A 292 9.03 -11.23 0.55
N PRO A 293 8.72 -12.45 1.01
CA PRO A 293 9.28 -12.94 2.27
C PRO A 293 10.79 -12.95 2.13
N HIS A 294 11.52 -12.35 3.05
CA HIS A 294 12.97 -12.41 3.04
C HIS A 294 13.42 -13.86 3.22
N THR A 295 13.91 -14.47 2.16
CA THR A 295 14.94 -15.49 2.33
C THR A 295 16.10 -14.80 3.03
N ALA A 296 16.51 -15.33 4.20
CA ALA A 296 17.70 -14.87 4.88
C ALA A 296 18.82 -14.84 3.81
N SER A 297 19.28 -13.64 3.44
CA SER A 297 20.50 -13.51 2.67
C SER A 297 21.57 -14.10 3.55
N GLU A 298 22.09 -15.25 3.12
CA GLU A 298 23.30 -15.84 3.64
C GLU A 298 24.34 -14.73 3.77
N GLY A 299 24.80 -14.53 5.01
CA GLY A 299 25.94 -13.67 5.27
C GLY A 299 27.10 -14.20 4.44
N THR A 300 27.52 -13.41 3.47
CA THR A 300 28.79 -13.62 2.79
C THR A 300 29.86 -13.08 3.71
N VAL A 301 30.77 -13.97 4.05
CA VAL A 301 32.03 -13.79 4.77
C VAL A 301 32.87 -12.65 4.17
#